data_bc878d158fd06aec207501d3428964f2
#
_entry.id   bc878d158fd06aec207501d3428964f2
#
_cell.length_a   1.000
_cell.length_b   1.000
_cell.length_c   1.000
_cell.angle_alpha   90.00
_cell.angle_beta   90.00
_cell.angle_gamma   90.00
#
_symmetry.space_group_name_H-M   'P 1'
#
loop_
_entity.id
_entity.type
_entity.pdbx_description
1 polymer ?
#
loop_
_entity_poly.entity_id
_entity_poly.type
_entity_poly.pdbx_seq_one_letter_code
_entity_poly.pdbx_strand_id
1 'polypeptide(L)'
;MDEYYTRVVTLPGGQMIRAEVMMHPTDMMRGMMFRDSLAPDRGMLFIHAEPGNFPYWMYQVKIPLDIIWLDSSRAIVEISANTPPCRSQARDCPKYGGRERAQYVLELAGGMADKYGLRAGDRITF
;
A
#
# COMPACT_ATOMS: atom_id res chain seq x y z
N MET A 1 -6.85 -18.29 -12.35
CA MET A 1 -7.08 -16.94 -11.80
C MET A 1 -6.84 -16.97 -10.31
N ASP A 2 -5.96 -16.14 -9.84
CA ASP A 2 -5.64 -16.10 -8.43
C ASP A 2 -6.68 -15.25 -7.70
N GLU A 3 -7.34 -15.86 -6.74
CA GLU A 3 -8.25 -15.13 -5.88
C GLU A 3 -7.55 -14.93 -4.54
N TYR A 4 -7.30 -13.69 -4.20
CA TYR A 4 -6.74 -13.37 -2.92
C TYR A 4 -7.85 -13.13 -1.90
N TYR A 5 -7.55 -13.46 -0.66
CA TYR A 5 -8.42 -13.08 0.44
C TYR A 5 -8.53 -11.56 0.45
N THR A 6 -9.73 -11.04 0.58
CA THR A 6 -9.97 -9.61 0.66
C THR A 6 -10.52 -9.23 2.02
N ARG A 7 -10.27 -7.98 2.39
CA ARG A 7 -10.74 -7.42 3.64
C ARG A 7 -11.25 -6.01 3.39
N VAL A 8 -12.30 -5.63 4.10
CA VAL A 8 -12.78 -4.25 4.03
C VAL A 8 -11.92 -3.40 4.96
N VAL A 9 -11.36 -2.35 4.38
CA VAL A 9 -10.58 -1.35 5.09
C VAL A 9 -11.40 -0.08 5.13
N THR A 10 -11.67 0.43 6.33
CA THR A 10 -12.47 1.65 6.51
C THR A 10 -11.55 2.81 6.84
N LEU A 11 -11.66 3.87 6.04
CA LEU A 11 -10.87 5.09 6.19
C LEU A 11 -11.52 6.02 7.21
N PRO A 12 -10.79 7.03 7.73
CA PRO A 12 -11.33 7.93 8.76
C PRO A 12 -12.64 8.61 8.37
N GLY A 13 -12.82 8.93 7.10
CA GLY A 13 -14.05 9.55 6.61
C GLY A 13 -15.20 8.58 6.36
N GLY A 14 -15.02 7.29 6.67
CA GLY A 14 -16.05 6.26 6.48
C GLY A 14 -16.00 5.57 5.14
N GLN A 15 -15.12 5.98 4.22
CA GLN A 15 -14.98 5.30 2.93
C GLN A 15 -14.49 3.88 3.14
N MET A 16 -15.04 2.94 2.38
CA MET A 16 -14.66 1.54 2.47
C MET A 16 -13.87 1.12 1.23
N ILE A 17 -12.72 0.51 1.48
CA ILE A 17 -11.83 -0.01 0.45
C ILE A 17 -11.82 -1.52 0.60
N ARG A 18 -12.04 -2.24 -0.49
CA ARG A 18 -11.85 -3.69 -0.51
C ARG A 18 -10.41 -3.97 -0.90
N ALA A 19 -9.64 -4.46 0.06
CA ALA A 19 -8.21 -4.68 -0.12
C ALA A 19 -7.89 -6.17 -0.18
N GLU A 20 -7.05 -6.55 -1.15
CA GLU A 20 -6.47 -7.89 -1.19
C GLU A 20 -5.40 -7.98 -0.10
N VAL A 21 -5.42 -9.06 0.68
CA VAL A 21 -4.51 -9.22 1.82
C VAL A 21 -3.28 -10.01 1.39
N MET A 22 -2.10 -9.42 1.60
CA MET A 22 -0.81 -10.01 1.25
C MET A 22 -0.06 -10.32 2.54
N MET A 23 0.12 -11.62 2.82
CA MET A 23 0.81 -12.08 4.02
C MET A 23 2.01 -12.97 3.69
N HIS A 24 1.95 -13.71 2.59
CA HIS A 24 3.03 -14.60 2.19
C HIS A 24 4.13 -13.81 1.47
N PRO A 25 5.41 -14.13 1.71
CA PRO A 25 6.52 -13.38 1.10
C PRO A 25 6.44 -13.27 -0.42
N THR A 26 6.01 -14.32 -1.10
CA THR A 26 5.88 -14.32 -2.57
C THR A 26 4.83 -13.33 -3.03
N ASP A 27 3.66 -13.33 -2.38
CA ASP A 27 2.57 -12.40 -2.69
C ASP A 27 2.97 -10.97 -2.37
N MET A 28 3.66 -10.76 -1.27
CA MET A 28 4.12 -9.43 -0.86
C MET A 28 5.14 -8.88 -1.86
N MET A 29 6.05 -9.70 -2.34
CA MET A 29 7.04 -9.30 -3.35
C MET A 29 6.36 -8.91 -4.66
N ARG A 30 5.36 -9.67 -5.08
CA ARG A 30 4.64 -9.41 -6.32
C ARG A 30 3.79 -8.14 -6.22
N GLY A 31 3.08 -7.96 -5.12
CA GLY A 31 2.24 -6.78 -4.89
C GLY A 31 1.37 -6.45 -6.09
N MET A 32 1.46 -5.21 -6.56
CA MET A 32 0.71 -4.68 -7.70
C MET A 32 1.40 -4.89 -9.05
N MET A 33 2.49 -5.66 -9.09
CA MET A 33 3.21 -5.88 -10.36
C MET A 33 2.28 -6.38 -11.46
N PHE A 34 2.51 -5.89 -12.66
CA PHE A 34 1.85 -6.28 -13.90
C PHE A 34 0.36 -5.92 -14.01
N ARG A 35 -0.22 -5.27 -13.02
CA ARG A 35 -1.62 -4.84 -13.11
C ARG A 35 -1.76 -3.60 -13.96
N ASP A 36 -2.80 -3.55 -14.79
CA ASP A 36 -3.04 -2.43 -15.70
C ASP A 36 -3.87 -1.32 -15.07
N SER A 37 -4.60 -1.63 -14.01
CA SER A 37 -5.47 -0.65 -13.36
C SER A 37 -5.76 -1.05 -11.92
N LEU A 38 -6.22 -0.06 -11.16
CA LEU A 38 -6.71 -0.27 -9.80
C LEU A 38 -7.88 0.69 -9.57
N ALA A 39 -9.05 0.12 -9.30
CA ALA A 39 -10.24 0.93 -9.06
C ALA A 39 -10.09 1.76 -7.77
N PRO A 40 -10.75 2.93 -7.68
CA PRO A 40 -10.63 3.81 -6.51
C PRO A 40 -11.03 3.17 -5.19
N ASP A 41 -11.98 2.21 -5.21
CA ASP A 41 -12.45 1.53 -4.01
C ASP A 41 -11.75 0.20 -3.76
N ARG A 42 -10.63 -0.03 -4.42
CA ARG A 42 -9.82 -1.24 -4.29
C ARG A 42 -8.43 -0.90 -3.80
N GLY A 43 -7.78 -1.87 -3.18
CA GLY A 43 -6.43 -1.69 -2.70
C GLY A 43 -5.77 -3.01 -2.37
N MET A 44 -4.62 -2.91 -1.73
CA MET A 44 -3.85 -4.05 -1.31
C MET A 44 -3.32 -3.77 0.10
N LEU A 45 -3.54 -4.72 1.01
CA LEU A 45 -3.10 -4.59 2.40
C LEU A 45 -2.01 -5.62 2.67
N PHE A 46 -0.81 -5.13 2.91
CA PHE A 46 0.35 -5.95 3.25
C PHE A 46 0.44 -6.04 4.77
N ILE A 47 0.49 -7.27 5.28
CA ILE A 47 0.58 -7.53 6.71
C ILE A 47 1.93 -8.17 6.99
N HIS A 48 2.83 -7.41 7.61
CA HIS A 48 4.12 -7.91 8.04
C HIS A 48 3.95 -8.68 9.36
N ALA A 49 4.72 -9.74 9.53
CA ALA A 49 4.62 -10.57 10.74
C ALA A 49 4.98 -9.80 11.99
N GLU A 50 5.94 -8.87 11.87
CA GLU A 50 6.40 -8.05 13.00
C GLU A 50 6.63 -6.62 12.52
N PRO A 51 6.54 -5.63 13.42
CA PRO A 51 6.87 -4.26 13.06
C PRO A 51 8.33 -4.12 12.64
N GLY A 52 8.58 -3.20 11.71
CA GLY A 52 9.93 -2.92 11.22
C GLY A 52 9.94 -1.74 10.27
N ASN A 53 11.09 -1.50 9.68
CA ASN A 53 11.26 -0.47 8.68
C ASN A 53 11.27 -1.12 7.30
N PHE A 54 10.20 -0.94 6.55
CA PHE A 54 9.94 -1.65 5.30
C PHE A 54 9.82 -0.68 4.13
N PRO A 55 10.93 -0.37 3.43
CA PRO A 55 10.81 0.41 2.19
C PRO A 55 10.14 -0.42 1.10
N TYR A 56 9.38 0.25 0.25
CA TYR A 56 8.69 -0.37 -0.89
C TYR A 56 9.20 0.24 -2.18
N TRP A 57 9.08 -0.49 -3.27
CA TRP A 57 9.48 -0.04 -4.61
C TRP A 57 8.35 -0.21 -5.60
N MET A 58 8.53 0.38 -6.78
CA MET A 58 7.55 0.35 -7.87
C MET A 58 8.05 -0.45 -9.07
N TYR A 59 8.99 -1.36 -8.83
CA TYR A 59 9.53 -2.21 -9.89
C TYR A 59 8.41 -3.05 -10.51
N GLN A 60 8.27 -2.99 -11.84
CA GLN A 60 7.24 -3.69 -12.62
C GLN A 60 5.80 -3.35 -12.23
N VAL A 61 5.59 -2.29 -11.50
CA VAL A 61 4.27 -1.73 -11.26
C VAL A 61 3.98 -0.72 -12.36
N LYS A 62 2.85 -0.88 -13.04
CA LYS A 62 2.53 -0.14 -14.25
C LYS A 62 1.69 1.12 -14.00
N ILE A 63 1.18 1.27 -12.82
CA ILE A 63 0.25 2.35 -12.44
C ILE A 63 0.79 3.11 -11.23
N PRO A 64 0.50 4.42 -11.12
CA PRO A 64 0.90 5.17 -9.93
C PRO A 64 0.11 4.69 -8.72
N LEU A 65 0.75 4.65 -7.56
CA LEU A 65 0.14 4.20 -6.32
C LEU A 65 0.35 5.20 -5.20
N ASP A 66 -0.61 5.25 -4.28
CA ASP A 66 -0.40 5.82 -2.96
C ASP A 66 0.00 4.67 -2.03
N ILE A 67 1.15 4.80 -1.41
CA ILE A 67 1.66 3.79 -0.48
C ILE A 67 1.58 4.38 0.92
N ILE A 68 0.90 3.67 1.83
CA ILE A 68 0.56 4.18 3.15
C ILE A 68 1.05 3.19 4.20
N TRP A 69 1.99 3.62 5.04
CA TRP A 69 2.55 2.79 6.13
C TRP A 69 1.76 3.03 7.41
N LEU A 70 1.36 1.93 8.06
CA LEU A 70 0.61 1.96 9.33
C LEU A 70 1.42 1.26 10.40
N ASP A 71 1.43 1.83 11.61
CA ASP A 71 2.05 1.17 12.74
C ASP A 71 1.20 0.01 13.28
N SER A 72 1.64 -0.62 14.37
CA SER A 72 0.93 -1.76 14.96
C SER A 72 -0.46 -1.39 15.48
N SER A 73 -0.70 -0.12 15.78
CA SER A 73 -2.01 0.37 16.21
C SER A 73 -2.87 0.80 15.03
N ARG A 74 -2.38 0.62 13.80
CA ARG A 74 -3.05 0.98 12.54
C ARG A 74 -3.17 2.48 12.32
N ALA A 75 -2.30 3.25 12.95
CA ALA A 75 -2.18 4.68 12.67
C ALA A 75 -1.22 4.90 11.50
N ILE A 76 -1.56 5.84 10.64
CA ILE A 76 -0.70 6.21 9.50
C ILE A 76 0.56 6.88 10.06
N VAL A 77 1.73 6.38 9.65
CA VAL A 77 3.02 6.95 10.04
C VAL A 77 3.78 7.56 8.88
N GLU A 78 3.45 7.16 7.65
CA GLU A 78 4.13 7.68 6.46
C GLU A 78 3.25 7.45 5.23
N ILE A 79 3.30 8.39 4.26
CA ILE A 79 2.58 8.28 3.00
C ILE A 79 3.53 8.66 1.87
N SER A 80 3.58 7.82 0.83
CA SER A 80 4.17 8.18 -0.46
C SER A 80 3.03 8.32 -1.45
N ALA A 81 2.68 9.55 -1.80
CA ALA A 81 1.54 9.85 -2.67
C ALA A 81 1.95 9.89 -4.14
N ASN A 82 1.08 9.41 -5.02
CA ASN A 82 1.31 9.40 -6.46
C ASN A 82 2.69 8.86 -6.84
N THR A 83 3.05 7.75 -6.25
CA THR A 83 4.35 7.13 -6.46
C THR A 83 4.42 6.60 -7.88
N PRO A 84 5.35 7.08 -8.70
CA PRO A 84 5.37 6.74 -10.12
C PRO A 84 5.86 5.32 -10.38
N PRO A 85 5.39 4.70 -11.47
CA PRO A 85 5.95 3.42 -11.91
C PRO A 85 7.45 3.51 -12.13
N CYS A 86 8.16 2.39 -11.88
CA CYS A 86 9.58 2.29 -12.21
C CYS A 86 9.72 1.37 -13.42
N ARG A 87 10.21 1.94 -14.52
CA ARG A 87 10.39 1.21 -15.79
C ARG A 87 11.83 0.80 -16.01
N SER A 88 12.69 1.06 -15.05
CA SER A 88 14.09 0.71 -15.09
C SER A 88 14.31 -0.71 -14.59
N GLN A 89 15.57 -1.16 -14.56
CA GLN A 89 15.94 -2.42 -13.95
C GLN A 89 15.73 -2.34 -12.44
N ALA A 90 15.50 -3.49 -11.83
CA ALA A 90 15.24 -3.56 -10.38
C ALA A 90 16.23 -2.77 -9.55
N ARG A 91 17.53 -2.88 -9.85
CA ARG A 91 18.60 -2.21 -9.09
C ARG A 91 18.53 -0.69 -9.18
N ASP A 92 17.86 -0.16 -10.19
CA ASP A 92 17.77 1.29 -10.43
C ASP A 92 16.43 1.87 -9.94
N CYS A 93 15.52 1.03 -9.48
CA CYS A 93 14.24 1.52 -8.96
C CYS A 93 14.41 2.15 -7.58
N PRO A 94 13.89 3.38 -7.39
CA PRO A 94 13.90 4.00 -6.06
C PRO A 94 13.14 3.17 -5.05
N LYS A 95 13.51 3.32 -3.79
CA LYS A 95 12.76 2.78 -2.67
C LYS A 95 12.10 3.92 -1.92
N TYR A 96 10.89 3.67 -1.47
CA TYR A 96 10.06 4.68 -0.82
C TYR A 96 9.73 4.21 0.60
N GLY A 97 9.63 5.17 1.50
CA GLY A 97 9.23 4.90 2.87
C GLY A 97 10.27 4.13 3.67
N GLY A 98 9.80 3.43 4.70
CA GLY A 98 10.67 2.68 5.59
C GLY A 98 11.40 3.55 6.60
N ARG A 99 11.06 4.83 6.72
CA ARG A 99 11.66 5.75 7.69
C ARG A 99 11.08 5.54 9.07
N GLU A 100 9.81 5.20 9.12
CA GLU A 100 9.09 4.97 10.35
C GLU A 100 8.83 3.49 10.54
N ARG A 101 8.75 3.06 11.80
CA ARG A 101 8.43 1.69 12.14
C ARG A 101 6.97 1.43 11.81
N ALA A 102 6.70 0.40 11.01
CA ALA A 102 5.36 0.06 10.54
C ALA A 102 5.14 -1.45 10.62
N GLN A 103 3.88 -1.86 10.57
CA GLN A 103 3.53 -3.27 10.47
C GLN A 103 2.63 -3.57 9.29
N TYR A 104 1.86 -2.59 8.86
CA TYR A 104 0.97 -2.74 7.70
C TYR A 104 1.29 -1.71 6.66
N VAL A 105 1.06 -2.08 5.39
CA VAL A 105 1.16 -1.13 4.29
C VAL A 105 -0.09 -1.26 3.46
N LEU A 106 -0.78 -0.14 3.24
CA LEU A 106 -1.98 -0.08 2.41
C LEU A 106 -1.61 0.63 1.11
N GLU A 107 -1.84 -0.05 -0.01
CA GLU A 107 -1.65 0.55 -1.34
C GLU A 107 -3.00 0.85 -1.96
N LEU A 108 -3.15 2.08 -2.43
CA LEU A 108 -4.34 2.57 -3.13
C LEU A 108 -3.93 3.13 -4.48
N ALA A 109 -4.90 3.34 -5.36
CA ALA A 109 -4.65 4.04 -6.61
C ALA A 109 -4.09 5.43 -6.32
N GLY A 110 -3.18 5.90 -7.18
CA GLY A 110 -2.57 7.21 -7.00
C GLY A 110 -3.60 8.33 -6.92
N GLY A 111 -3.45 9.21 -5.93
CA GLY A 111 -4.35 10.33 -5.70
C GLY A 111 -5.43 10.07 -4.67
N MET A 112 -5.63 8.82 -4.25
CA MET A 112 -6.71 8.50 -3.31
C MET A 112 -6.44 9.01 -1.90
N ALA A 113 -5.18 9.02 -1.45
CA ALA A 113 -4.84 9.57 -0.14
C ALA A 113 -5.23 11.04 -0.05
N ASP A 114 -4.93 11.81 -1.08
CA ASP A 114 -5.31 13.22 -1.14
C ASP A 114 -6.83 13.39 -1.20
N LYS A 115 -7.48 12.62 -2.07
CA LYS A 115 -8.93 12.68 -2.24
C LYS A 115 -9.67 12.42 -0.93
N TYR A 116 -9.20 11.48 -0.12
CA TYR A 116 -9.84 11.11 1.14
C TYR A 116 -9.22 11.83 2.35
N GLY A 117 -8.30 12.76 2.11
CA GLY A 117 -7.70 13.57 3.17
C GLY A 117 -6.89 12.79 4.19
N LEU A 118 -6.25 11.69 3.78
CA LEU A 118 -5.47 10.86 4.69
C LEU A 118 -4.19 11.56 5.13
N ARG A 119 -3.88 11.49 6.42
CA ARG A 119 -2.72 12.13 7.03
C ARG A 119 -2.06 11.22 8.05
N ALA A 120 -0.79 11.47 8.30
CA ALA A 120 -0.10 10.82 9.42
C ALA A 120 -0.87 11.07 10.72
N GLY A 121 -1.02 10.03 11.52
CA GLY A 121 -1.80 10.08 12.75
C GLY A 121 -3.23 9.57 12.60
N ASP A 122 -3.77 9.55 11.38
CA ASP A 122 -5.11 8.99 11.14
C ASP A 122 -5.10 7.49 11.39
N ARG A 123 -6.22 6.98 11.88
CA ARG A 123 -6.39 5.55 12.14
C ARG A 123 -7.20 4.89 11.04
N ILE A 124 -6.73 3.73 10.62
CA ILE A 124 -7.39 2.90 9.60
C ILE A 124 -8.01 1.70 10.30
N THR A 125 -9.23 1.35 9.93
CA THR A 125 -9.96 0.24 10.55
C THR A 125 -10.03 -0.96 9.62
N PHE A 126 -9.57 -2.08 10.11
CA PHE A 126 -9.73 -3.34 9.39
C PHE A 126 -9.60 -4.55 10.30
#